data_310988ee9b24f3395ae6b9ce763dea8c
#
_entry.id   310988ee9b24f3395ae6b9ce763dea8c
#
_cell.length_a   1.000
_cell.length_b   1.000
_cell.length_c   1.000
_cell.angle_alpha   90.00
_cell.angle_beta   90.00
_cell.angle_gamma   90.00
#
_symmetry.space_group_name_H-M   'P 1'
#
loop_
_entity.id
_entity.type
_entity.pdbx_description
1 polymer ?
#
loop_
_entity_poly.entity_id
_entity_poly.type
_entity_poly.pdbx_seq_one_letter_code
_entity_poly.pdbx_strand_id
1 'polypeptide(L)'
;MRDEFPWLLGLLMISLVPARAQTPPQAVGPEGQQQTTELQDLQVRVSPHKGDLDEMDKRRVVRALVTFNRASFFFDNGRPRGMTYDALMDFEKFLNRKLHPNDATGKEKINVVLVPTTYARAASDLQNGNGDLIAAAVYITEARKNVVDFVSLASSMHDVVIAGPDAPPLAGLDDLSGKEVYLFNNSVSWENLSELNKKLSAAKKSKITLVAADGNLERDDLIEMANAGLVQYAVTPSQIAQLWKNVFTGLKIYEDFPVTDKTDAGWAVRKDSPKLLAVLEEFAKTHREGTTYFAQLANTYLKSGRFIKNNENAESVKRFNEMKGLFQKYSNQYQFPWMLIAAEAYQESGLNQNAKSAVGAIGVMQVMPATAASSPVNIPDVTNVDHNIHAGVRLLKFIRDDYFKKDPMDPLNKTLMTLAAYNAGPARIKQCRQLAADMGFDPNIWFKNVEYAVAKKVGAETVGYVSNIYKYYLGWKLTTEREAARMQLKKAQGPTKTDAGGETPFGMIKNAEGDHMNV
;
A
#
# COMPACT_ATOMS: atom_id res chain seq x y z
N MET A 1 36.47 25.78 -16.74
CA MET A 1 36.31 25.25 -18.10
C MET A 1 34.95 24.56 -18.11
N ARG A 2 34.05 25.13 -18.87
CA ARG A 2 32.64 24.68 -19.02
C ARG A 2 32.65 23.65 -20.13
N ASP A 3 32.13 22.47 -19.89
CA ASP A 3 31.79 21.52 -20.98
C ASP A 3 30.28 21.49 -21.14
N GLU A 4 29.84 22.07 -22.26
CA GLU A 4 28.48 22.08 -22.75
C GLU A 4 28.17 20.73 -23.41
N PHE A 5 27.03 20.11 -23.09
CA PHE A 5 26.50 18.97 -23.80
C PHE A 5 25.48 19.45 -24.85
N PRO A 6 25.72 19.17 -26.15
CA PRO A 6 24.75 19.51 -27.20
C PRO A 6 23.70 18.42 -27.38
N TRP A 7 22.43 18.82 -27.40
CA TRP A 7 21.30 18.01 -27.84
C TRP A 7 21.28 17.93 -29.36
N LEU A 8 21.58 16.77 -29.92
CA LEU A 8 21.45 16.50 -31.36
C LEU A 8 19.98 16.27 -31.71
N LEU A 9 19.38 17.26 -32.42
CA LEU A 9 18.16 17.11 -33.18
C LEU A 9 18.43 16.31 -34.48
N GLY A 10 17.91 15.09 -34.53
CA GLY A 10 17.82 14.33 -35.79
C GLY A 10 16.59 14.72 -36.57
N LEU A 11 16.72 15.52 -37.64
CA LEU A 11 15.66 15.74 -38.62
C LEU A 11 15.41 14.45 -39.41
N LEU A 12 14.20 13.91 -39.36
CA LEU A 12 13.71 12.88 -40.28
C LEU A 12 12.79 13.57 -41.32
N MET A 13 13.23 13.56 -42.57
CA MET A 13 12.40 13.94 -43.71
C MET A 13 11.29 12.92 -43.94
N ILE A 14 10.06 13.34 -43.95
CA ILE A 14 8.90 12.51 -44.32
C ILE A 14 8.47 12.89 -45.75
N SER A 15 8.56 11.93 -46.66
CA SER A 15 8.03 12.00 -48.01
C SER A 15 6.51 11.90 -48.00
N LEU A 16 5.85 12.86 -48.67
CA LEU A 16 4.43 12.93 -48.92
C LEU A 16 3.96 11.85 -49.90
N VAL A 17 2.94 11.07 -49.51
CA VAL A 17 2.12 10.22 -50.37
C VAL A 17 0.68 10.72 -50.28
N PRO A 18 -0.05 10.92 -51.41
CA PRO A 18 -1.36 11.55 -51.39
C PRO A 18 -2.48 10.67 -50.89
N ALA A 19 -3.40 11.29 -50.14
CA ALA A 19 -4.58 10.66 -49.56
C ALA A 19 -5.60 10.23 -50.63
N ARG A 20 -6.06 9.00 -50.52
CA ARG A 20 -7.25 8.48 -51.19
C ARG A 20 -8.47 8.68 -50.29
N ALA A 21 -9.48 9.34 -50.81
CA ALA A 21 -10.76 9.54 -50.12
C ALA A 21 -11.46 8.21 -49.82
N GLN A 22 -11.88 8.03 -48.57
CA GLN A 22 -12.79 6.96 -48.16
C GLN A 22 -14.09 7.54 -47.63
N THR A 23 -15.19 6.96 -48.10
CA THR A 23 -16.59 7.22 -47.78
C THR A 23 -16.90 7.06 -46.29
N PRO A 24 -17.83 7.85 -45.70
CA PRO A 24 -18.19 7.69 -44.28
C PRO A 24 -19.01 6.42 -44.03
N PRO A 25 -18.81 5.75 -42.92
CA PRO A 25 -19.63 4.59 -42.53
C PRO A 25 -20.99 5.03 -41.98
N GLN A 26 -22.02 4.26 -42.36
CA GLN A 26 -23.39 4.38 -41.94
C GLN A 26 -23.59 4.22 -40.46
N ALA A 27 -24.60 4.95 -39.91
CA ALA A 27 -25.07 4.85 -38.53
C ALA A 27 -25.59 3.43 -38.22
N VAL A 28 -25.06 2.83 -37.16
CA VAL A 28 -25.59 1.61 -36.54
C VAL A 28 -26.37 2.05 -35.31
N GLY A 29 -27.60 1.51 -35.18
CA GLY A 29 -28.56 1.85 -34.14
C GLY A 29 -28.18 1.36 -32.72
N PRO A 30 -28.98 1.70 -31.71
CA PRO A 30 -28.61 1.57 -30.31
C PRO A 30 -28.93 0.18 -29.78
N GLU A 31 -27.95 -0.72 -29.82
CA GLU A 31 -27.87 -1.92 -28.97
C GLU A 31 -26.39 -2.26 -28.77
N GLY A 32 -25.71 -1.45 -28.04
CA GLY A 32 -24.38 -1.71 -27.51
C GLY A 32 -24.47 -1.77 -26.00
N GLN A 33 -24.62 -2.99 -25.47
CA GLN A 33 -24.26 -3.27 -24.09
C GLN A 33 -22.89 -2.63 -23.84
N GLN A 34 -22.84 -1.64 -22.96
CA GLN A 34 -21.61 -1.17 -22.36
C GLN A 34 -20.99 -2.38 -21.64
N GLN A 35 -20.12 -3.12 -22.34
CA GLN A 35 -19.08 -3.85 -21.68
C GLN A 35 -18.22 -2.79 -20.98
N THR A 36 -18.54 -2.50 -19.73
CA THR A 36 -17.58 -2.01 -18.77
C THR A 36 -16.48 -3.07 -18.78
N THR A 37 -15.43 -2.81 -19.55
CA THR A 37 -14.17 -3.51 -19.39
C THR A 37 -13.74 -3.13 -17.98
N GLU A 38 -14.08 -3.96 -17.00
CA GLU A 38 -13.43 -3.95 -15.70
C GLU A 38 -11.96 -4.05 -16.03
N LEU A 39 -11.25 -2.94 -15.82
CA LEU A 39 -9.80 -2.91 -15.88
C LEU A 39 -9.37 -3.98 -14.89
N GLN A 40 -8.93 -5.12 -15.42
CA GLN A 40 -8.49 -6.27 -14.64
C GLN A 40 -7.60 -5.74 -13.55
N ASP A 41 -8.00 -5.99 -12.33
CA ASP A 41 -7.26 -5.67 -11.13
C ASP A 41 -5.79 -5.95 -11.38
N LEU A 42 -4.95 -4.91 -11.37
CA LEU A 42 -3.52 -5.07 -11.48
C LEU A 42 -3.03 -5.79 -10.21
N GLN A 43 -3.22 -7.11 -10.21
CA GLN A 43 -2.63 -7.96 -9.19
C GLN A 43 -1.12 -7.91 -9.37
N VAL A 44 -0.45 -7.45 -8.34
CA VAL A 44 1.01 -7.54 -8.24
C VAL A 44 1.37 -9.01 -8.22
N ARG A 45 1.66 -9.55 -9.36
CA ARG A 45 2.38 -10.81 -9.43
C ARG A 45 3.85 -10.52 -9.15
N VAL A 46 4.13 -10.37 -7.87
CA VAL A 46 5.51 -10.45 -7.42
C VAL A 46 5.97 -11.86 -7.75
N SER A 47 6.89 -12.01 -8.70
CA SER A 47 7.41 -13.36 -9.00
C SER A 47 7.93 -13.98 -7.72
N PRO A 48 7.39 -15.14 -7.31
CA PRO A 48 7.81 -15.77 -6.07
C PRO A 48 9.29 -16.04 -6.11
N HIS A 49 9.98 -15.65 -5.06
CA HIS A 49 11.40 -15.94 -4.91
C HIS A 49 11.67 -16.42 -3.49
N LYS A 50 12.39 -17.50 -3.38
CA LYS A 50 12.85 -18.07 -2.11
C LYS A 50 14.36 -18.09 -2.12
N GLY A 51 14.97 -17.79 -1.00
CA GLY A 51 16.42 -17.76 -0.82
C GLY A 51 16.75 -17.02 0.45
N ASP A 52 17.95 -17.22 0.96
CA ASP A 52 18.44 -16.57 2.16
C ASP A 52 19.13 -15.23 1.85
N LEU A 53 19.76 -14.62 2.82
CA LEU A 53 20.39 -13.31 2.77
C LEU A 53 21.41 -13.17 1.62
N ASP A 54 22.14 -14.22 1.27
CA ASP A 54 23.10 -14.19 0.15
C ASP A 54 22.43 -13.90 -1.19
N GLU A 55 21.25 -14.46 -1.42
CA GLU A 55 20.47 -14.20 -2.63
C GLU A 55 19.84 -12.79 -2.58
N MET A 56 19.48 -12.33 -1.40
CA MET A 56 18.99 -10.96 -1.21
C MET A 56 20.12 -9.94 -1.43
N ASP A 57 21.31 -10.23 -0.97
CA ASP A 57 22.50 -9.40 -1.21
C ASP A 57 22.84 -9.32 -2.70
N LYS A 58 22.91 -10.46 -3.41
CA LYS A 58 23.11 -10.47 -4.86
C LYS A 58 22.08 -9.61 -5.60
N ARG A 59 20.82 -9.66 -5.16
CA ARG A 59 19.70 -8.91 -5.74
C ARG A 59 19.66 -7.45 -5.29
N ARG A 60 20.42 -7.08 -4.24
CA ARG A 60 20.37 -5.76 -3.60
C ARG A 60 19.01 -5.38 -3.04
N VAL A 61 18.20 -6.38 -2.66
CA VAL A 61 16.83 -6.17 -2.15
C VAL A 61 16.43 -7.19 -1.10
N VAL A 62 15.88 -6.69 0.01
CA VAL A 62 15.10 -7.44 0.99
C VAL A 62 13.65 -6.96 0.92
N ARG A 63 12.70 -7.87 0.80
CA ARG A 63 11.27 -7.59 0.69
C ARG A 63 10.59 -7.82 2.02
N ALA A 64 10.12 -6.75 2.62
CA ALA A 64 9.39 -6.78 3.86
C ALA A 64 7.88 -6.75 3.60
N LEU A 65 7.17 -7.81 3.95
CA LEU A 65 5.72 -7.84 3.98
C LEU A 65 5.21 -6.97 5.13
N VAL A 66 4.44 -5.94 4.83
CA VAL A 66 3.94 -4.97 5.81
C VAL A 66 2.43 -4.85 5.75
N THR A 67 1.79 -4.67 6.90
CA THR A 67 0.38 -4.34 6.96
C THR A 67 0.20 -2.83 6.93
N PHE A 68 -0.77 -2.38 6.14
CA PHE A 68 -1.08 -0.96 6.00
C PHE A 68 -2.09 -0.56 7.08
N ASN A 69 -1.61 0.06 8.15
CA ASN A 69 -2.43 0.56 9.25
C ASN A 69 -1.75 1.76 9.93
N ARG A 70 -2.48 2.48 10.75
CA ARG A 70 -2.06 3.78 11.32
C ARG A 70 -0.96 3.72 12.38
N ALA A 71 -0.58 2.55 12.83
CA ALA A 71 0.55 2.37 13.75
C ALA A 71 1.79 1.86 13.05
N SER A 72 1.62 0.86 12.16
CA SER A 72 2.73 0.10 11.57
C SER A 72 3.30 0.75 10.32
N PHE A 73 2.44 1.02 9.34
CA PHE A 73 2.82 1.64 8.07
C PHE A 73 1.66 2.43 7.48
N PHE A 74 1.85 3.71 7.24
CA PHE A 74 0.88 4.64 6.66
C PHE A 74 1.58 5.81 5.97
N PHE A 75 0.82 6.70 5.34
CA PHE A 75 1.34 7.94 4.77
C PHE A 75 0.85 9.15 5.58
N ASP A 76 1.79 10.02 5.93
CA ASP A 76 1.53 11.33 6.55
C ASP A 76 2.09 12.41 5.63
N ASN A 77 1.22 13.26 5.08
CA ASN A 77 1.58 14.29 4.10
C ASN A 77 2.47 13.74 2.96
N GLY A 78 2.12 12.58 2.42
CA GLY A 78 2.85 11.92 1.36
C GLY A 78 4.14 11.24 1.75
N ARG A 79 4.50 11.29 3.00
CA ARG A 79 5.71 10.64 3.50
C ARG A 79 5.33 9.34 4.19
N PRO A 80 5.98 8.24 3.84
CA PRO A 80 5.78 6.99 4.56
C PRO A 80 6.23 7.15 6.02
N ARG A 81 5.41 6.63 6.93
CA ARG A 81 5.56 6.71 8.37
C ARG A 81 5.08 5.41 9.00
N GLY A 82 5.36 5.26 10.27
CA GLY A 82 4.88 4.17 11.10
C GLY A 82 6.00 3.44 11.80
N MET A 83 5.67 2.79 12.89
CA MET A 83 6.65 2.10 13.73
C MET A 83 7.43 1.04 12.95
N THR A 84 6.72 0.26 12.12
CA THR A 84 7.34 -0.76 11.27
C THR A 84 8.16 -0.13 10.14
N TYR A 85 7.65 0.95 9.54
CA TYR A 85 8.39 1.66 8.48
C TYR A 85 9.73 2.20 9.00
N ASP A 86 9.73 2.93 10.12
CA ASP A 86 10.95 3.50 10.66
C ASP A 86 11.95 2.40 11.07
N ALA A 87 11.46 1.32 11.70
CA ALA A 87 12.30 0.17 12.05
C ALA A 87 12.91 -0.52 10.82
N LEU A 88 12.17 -0.63 9.70
CA LEU A 88 12.69 -1.19 8.45
C LEU A 88 13.73 -0.28 7.78
N MET A 89 13.55 1.03 7.85
CA MET A 89 14.55 1.98 7.33
C MET A 89 15.84 1.94 8.16
N ASP A 90 15.75 1.72 9.48
CA ASP A 90 16.94 1.55 10.30
C ASP A 90 17.56 0.15 10.13
N PHE A 91 16.75 -0.88 9.89
CA PHE A 91 17.24 -2.19 9.49
C PHE A 91 18.01 -2.13 8.15
N GLU A 92 17.53 -1.38 7.18
CA GLU A 92 18.25 -1.15 5.92
C GLU A 92 19.65 -0.55 6.16
N LYS A 93 19.73 0.48 7.00
CA LYS A 93 21.01 1.10 7.37
C LYS A 93 21.92 0.13 8.12
N PHE A 94 21.36 -0.63 9.06
CA PHE A 94 22.08 -1.65 9.82
C PHE A 94 22.65 -2.73 8.90
N LEU A 95 21.82 -3.28 8.01
CA LEU A 95 22.17 -4.33 7.06
C LEU A 95 23.33 -3.89 6.14
N ASN A 96 23.23 -2.70 5.58
CA ASN A 96 24.26 -2.16 4.69
C ASN A 96 25.58 -1.90 5.42
N ARG A 97 25.55 -1.37 6.64
CA ARG A 97 26.78 -1.21 7.44
C ARG A 97 27.44 -2.54 7.78
N LYS A 98 26.64 -3.59 7.97
CA LYS A 98 27.15 -4.93 8.30
C LYS A 98 27.74 -5.66 7.10
N LEU A 99 27.07 -5.64 5.95
CA LEU A 99 27.46 -6.40 4.78
C LEU A 99 28.39 -5.62 3.84
N HIS A 100 28.22 -4.32 3.76
CA HIS A 100 28.96 -3.44 2.83
C HIS A 100 29.57 -2.22 3.55
N PRO A 101 30.41 -2.42 4.60
CA PRO A 101 30.94 -1.33 5.41
C PRO A 101 31.81 -0.33 4.63
N ASN A 102 32.37 -0.76 3.52
CA ASN A 102 33.29 0.03 2.68
C ASN A 102 32.65 0.58 1.39
N ASP A 103 31.35 0.40 1.20
CA ASP A 103 30.67 0.91 0.00
C ASP A 103 30.37 2.42 0.10
N ALA A 104 31.41 3.22 -0.12
CA ALA A 104 31.30 4.68 -0.15
C ALA A 104 30.44 5.20 -1.33
N THR A 105 30.19 4.38 -2.33
CA THR A 105 29.48 4.77 -3.56
C THR A 105 27.98 4.42 -3.54
N GLY A 106 27.54 3.60 -2.59
CA GLY A 106 26.17 3.05 -2.53
C GLY A 106 25.83 2.06 -3.65
N LYS A 107 26.81 1.61 -4.42
CA LYS A 107 26.58 0.66 -5.54
C LYS A 107 26.21 -0.75 -5.05
N GLU A 108 26.66 -1.09 -3.87
CA GLU A 108 26.39 -2.38 -3.24
C GLU A 108 25.21 -2.32 -2.27
N LYS A 109 24.56 -1.17 -2.16
CA LYS A 109 23.47 -0.95 -1.23
C LYS A 109 22.33 -1.93 -1.45
N ILE A 110 21.95 -2.61 -0.37
CA ILE A 110 20.72 -3.41 -0.29
C ILE A 110 19.57 -2.49 0.11
N ASN A 111 18.49 -2.50 -0.64
CA ASN A 111 17.29 -1.73 -0.33
C ASN A 111 16.26 -2.63 0.36
N VAL A 112 15.64 -2.14 1.42
CA VAL A 112 14.47 -2.80 2.02
C VAL A 112 13.21 -2.27 1.35
N VAL A 113 12.56 -3.12 0.56
CA VAL A 113 11.34 -2.79 -0.17
C VAL A 113 10.12 -3.27 0.62
N LEU A 114 9.22 -2.36 0.92
CA LEU A 114 7.96 -2.68 1.59
C LEU A 114 6.99 -3.28 0.57
N VAL A 115 6.49 -4.46 0.87
CA VAL A 115 5.47 -5.17 0.08
C VAL A 115 4.19 -5.20 0.91
N PRO A 116 3.21 -4.35 0.61
CA PRO A 116 1.96 -4.35 1.33
C PRO A 116 1.23 -5.69 1.20
N THR A 117 0.78 -6.18 2.34
CA THR A 117 -0.05 -7.37 2.49
C THR A 117 -1.14 -7.10 3.52
N THR A 118 -2.06 -8.04 3.71
CA THR A 118 -3.04 -7.98 4.79
C THR A 118 -2.68 -8.98 5.88
N TYR A 119 -3.23 -8.78 7.09
CA TYR A 119 -3.05 -9.73 8.18
C TYR A 119 -3.42 -11.16 7.76
N ALA A 120 -4.50 -11.31 6.97
CA ALA A 120 -4.96 -12.61 6.48
C ALA A 120 -3.99 -13.29 5.50
N ARG A 121 -3.24 -12.52 4.71
CA ARG A 121 -2.37 -13.06 3.63
C ARG A 121 -0.89 -13.14 3.98
N ALA A 122 -0.44 -12.41 4.99
CA ALA A 122 1.00 -12.27 5.29
C ALA A 122 1.74 -13.61 5.39
N ALA A 123 1.16 -14.60 6.06
CA ALA A 123 1.78 -15.92 6.20
C ALA A 123 1.88 -16.67 4.86
N SER A 124 0.82 -16.71 4.07
CA SER A 124 0.83 -17.34 2.75
C SER A 124 1.74 -16.59 1.77
N ASP A 125 1.78 -15.26 1.81
CA ASP A 125 2.68 -14.46 0.98
C ASP A 125 4.15 -14.78 1.29
N LEU A 126 4.52 -14.91 2.58
CA LEU A 126 5.86 -15.31 2.98
C LEU A 126 6.20 -16.73 2.49
N GLN A 127 5.31 -17.70 2.71
CA GLN A 127 5.50 -19.09 2.30
C GLN A 127 5.61 -19.23 0.78
N ASN A 128 4.84 -18.46 0.03
CA ASN A 128 4.88 -18.43 -1.42
C ASN A 128 6.06 -17.65 -2.00
N GLY A 129 6.90 -17.03 -1.14
CA GLY A 129 8.06 -16.26 -1.58
C GLY A 129 7.70 -14.86 -2.14
N ASN A 130 6.53 -14.33 -1.83
CA ASN A 130 6.12 -12.97 -2.20
C ASN A 130 6.81 -11.89 -1.35
N GLY A 131 7.45 -12.29 -0.24
CA GLY A 131 8.29 -11.49 0.62
C GLY A 131 9.40 -12.33 1.23
N ASP A 132 10.36 -11.69 1.87
CA ASP A 132 11.50 -12.33 2.52
C ASP A 132 11.33 -12.37 4.05
N LEU A 133 10.60 -11.39 4.59
CA LEU A 133 10.20 -11.35 6.00
C LEU A 133 8.78 -10.76 6.13
N ILE A 134 8.08 -11.11 7.20
CA ILE A 134 6.88 -10.41 7.65
C ILE A 134 7.33 -9.39 8.71
N ALA A 135 7.22 -8.11 8.37
CA ALA A 135 7.50 -7.01 9.29
C ALA A 135 6.20 -6.50 9.93
N ALA A 136 5.62 -7.31 10.78
CA ALA A 136 4.42 -7.00 11.56
C ALA A 136 4.53 -7.64 12.94
N ALA A 137 3.71 -7.20 13.90
CA ALA A 137 3.62 -7.82 15.22
C ALA A 137 2.87 -9.16 15.12
N VAL A 138 3.56 -10.20 14.67
CA VAL A 138 3.03 -11.57 14.61
C VAL A 138 3.22 -12.25 15.95
N TYR A 139 2.16 -12.75 16.55
CA TYR A 139 2.23 -13.50 17.82
C TYR A 139 3.03 -14.79 17.65
N ILE A 140 3.99 -14.99 18.55
CA ILE A 140 4.89 -16.12 18.55
C ILE A 140 4.22 -17.26 19.30
N THR A 141 3.74 -18.27 18.58
CA THR A 141 3.14 -19.48 19.15
C THR A 141 3.90 -20.71 18.69
N GLU A 142 3.83 -21.81 19.47
CA GLU A 142 4.51 -23.05 19.12
C GLU A 142 4.05 -23.60 17.76
N ALA A 143 2.74 -23.49 17.46
CA ALA A 143 2.23 -23.90 16.15
C ALA A 143 2.87 -23.12 14.99
N ARG A 144 3.04 -21.81 15.17
CA ARG A 144 3.66 -20.94 14.14
C ARG A 144 5.17 -21.15 14.02
N LYS A 145 5.85 -21.43 15.15
CA LYS A 145 7.28 -21.79 15.15
C LYS A 145 7.60 -23.03 14.33
N ASN A 146 6.64 -23.93 14.14
CA ASN A 146 6.82 -25.08 13.26
C ASN A 146 6.90 -24.70 11.76
N VAL A 147 6.37 -23.53 11.39
CA VAL A 147 6.22 -23.09 9.99
C VAL A 147 7.19 -21.98 9.61
N VAL A 148 7.49 -21.07 10.53
CA VAL A 148 8.38 -19.92 10.33
C VAL A 148 9.29 -19.73 11.53
N ASP A 149 10.39 -18.99 11.36
CA ASP A 149 11.24 -18.53 12.44
C ASP A 149 10.92 -17.09 12.81
N PHE A 150 11.15 -16.73 14.07
CA PHE A 150 10.77 -15.43 14.61
C PHE A 150 11.95 -14.68 15.22
N VAL A 151 11.92 -13.37 15.04
CA VAL A 151 12.69 -12.42 15.84
C VAL A 151 11.74 -11.70 16.78
N SER A 152 11.85 -11.94 18.09
CA SER A 152 11.01 -11.27 19.10
C SER A 152 11.39 -9.80 19.22
N LEU A 153 10.39 -8.92 19.03
CA LEU A 153 10.56 -7.47 19.11
C LEU A 153 9.69 -6.82 20.19
N ALA A 154 8.60 -7.46 20.58
CA ALA A 154 7.69 -6.99 21.62
C ALA A 154 7.25 -8.16 22.51
N SER A 155 7.00 -7.87 23.78
CA SER A 155 6.55 -8.83 24.79
C SER A 155 5.17 -8.45 25.32
N SER A 156 4.55 -9.38 26.03
CA SER A 156 3.27 -9.12 26.72
C SER A 156 2.13 -8.65 25.82
N MET A 157 2.18 -8.97 24.53
CA MET A 157 1.09 -8.70 23.59
C MET A 157 -0.09 -9.63 23.88
N HIS A 158 -1.30 -9.09 23.90
CA HIS A 158 -2.53 -9.85 24.07
C HIS A 158 -3.71 -9.18 23.34
N ASP A 159 -4.69 -9.98 23.00
CA ASP A 159 -5.92 -9.50 22.39
C ASP A 159 -7.02 -9.32 23.45
N VAL A 160 -7.82 -8.28 23.26
CA VAL A 160 -8.95 -7.92 24.11
C VAL A 160 -10.23 -7.82 23.29
N VAL A 161 -11.36 -8.01 23.96
CA VAL A 161 -12.65 -7.63 23.38
C VAL A 161 -12.77 -6.12 23.43
N ILE A 162 -13.26 -5.55 22.33
CA ILE A 162 -13.68 -4.16 22.23
C ILE A 162 -15.16 -4.10 21.87
N ALA A 163 -15.82 -3.02 22.27
CA ALA A 163 -17.22 -2.79 21.96
C ALA A 163 -17.51 -1.30 21.72
N GLY A 164 -18.50 -1.03 20.91
CA GLY A 164 -18.98 0.33 20.67
C GLY A 164 -19.72 0.91 21.88
N PRO A 165 -20.06 2.22 21.85
CA PRO A 165 -20.69 2.90 22.97
C PRO A 165 -22.03 2.27 23.38
N ASP A 166 -22.83 1.82 22.42
CA ASP A 166 -24.18 1.29 22.64
C ASP A 166 -24.22 -0.23 22.91
N ALA A 167 -23.08 -0.93 22.81
CA ALA A 167 -23.03 -2.36 23.07
C ALA A 167 -23.29 -2.64 24.57
N PRO A 168 -24.06 -3.70 24.90
CA PRO A 168 -24.22 -4.13 26.29
C PRO A 168 -22.87 -4.36 26.98
N PRO A 169 -22.72 -4.00 28.27
CA PRO A 169 -21.49 -4.23 29.00
C PRO A 169 -21.24 -5.73 29.21
N LEU A 170 -19.98 -6.10 29.35
CA LEU A 170 -19.52 -7.45 29.67
C LEU A 170 -18.84 -7.43 31.03
N ALA A 171 -19.09 -8.45 31.85
CA ALA A 171 -18.37 -8.71 33.10
C ALA A 171 -17.34 -9.85 32.97
N GLY A 172 -17.35 -10.58 31.84
CA GLY A 172 -16.43 -11.66 31.53
C GLY A 172 -16.62 -12.18 30.11
N LEU A 173 -15.73 -13.04 29.64
CA LEU A 173 -15.83 -13.65 28.30
C LEU A 173 -17.10 -14.51 28.14
N ASP A 174 -17.61 -15.11 29.21
CA ASP A 174 -18.85 -15.90 29.20
C ASP A 174 -20.08 -15.08 28.79
N ASP A 175 -20.08 -13.76 29.01
CA ASP A 175 -21.16 -12.87 28.62
C ASP A 175 -21.27 -12.69 27.11
N LEU A 176 -20.28 -13.15 26.35
CA LEU A 176 -20.34 -13.24 24.90
C LEU A 176 -21.27 -14.38 24.41
N SER A 177 -21.75 -15.25 25.33
CA SER A 177 -22.71 -16.32 24.99
C SER A 177 -23.92 -15.77 24.23
N GLY A 178 -24.19 -16.33 23.05
CA GLY A 178 -25.27 -15.90 22.16
C GLY A 178 -25.04 -14.58 21.41
N LYS A 179 -23.87 -13.97 21.53
CA LYS A 179 -23.51 -12.73 20.84
C LYS A 179 -22.64 -12.99 19.62
N GLU A 180 -22.60 -12.02 18.72
CA GLU A 180 -21.69 -12.01 17.57
C GLU A 180 -20.39 -11.29 17.93
N VAL A 181 -19.25 -11.89 17.57
CA VAL A 181 -17.92 -11.33 17.78
C VAL A 181 -17.16 -11.36 16.46
N TYR A 182 -16.69 -10.19 16.03
CA TYR A 182 -15.93 -10.01 14.78
C TYR A 182 -14.43 -10.10 15.04
N LEU A 183 -13.74 -10.98 14.31
CA LEU A 183 -12.30 -11.18 14.44
C LEU A 183 -11.73 -11.90 13.21
N PHE A 184 -10.40 -11.94 13.10
CA PHE A 184 -9.73 -12.66 12.01
C PHE A 184 -9.72 -14.17 12.29
N ASN A 185 -10.14 -14.98 11.33
CA ASN A 185 -10.26 -16.43 11.45
C ASN A 185 -8.91 -17.18 11.55
N ASN A 186 -7.79 -16.54 11.23
CA ASN A 186 -6.43 -17.05 11.36
C ASN A 186 -5.70 -16.50 12.61
N SER A 187 -6.45 -16.05 13.62
CA SER A 187 -5.91 -15.48 14.85
C SER A 187 -5.95 -16.47 16.01
N VAL A 188 -5.04 -16.30 16.99
CA VAL A 188 -5.08 -17.03 18.26
C VAL A 188 -6.40 -16.79 18.99
N SER A 189 -6.94 -15.59 18.89
CA SER A 189 -8.25 -15.23 19.46
C SER A 189 -9.39 -16.05 18.89
N TRP A 190 -9.35 -16.39 17.62
CA TRP A 190 -10.34 -17.30 17.00
C TRP A 190 -10.27 -18.70 17.62
N GLU A 191 -9.06 -19.21 17.80
CA GLU A 191 -8.84 -20.51 18.41
C GLU A 191 -9.34 -20.52 19.86
N ASN A 192 -9.00 -19.52 20.66
CA ASN A 192 -9.40 -19.40 22.06
C ASN A 192 -10.91 -19.25 22.24
N LEU A 193 -11.57 -18.41 21.43
CA LEU A 193 -13.02 -18.28 21.49
C LEU A 193 -13.76 -19.53 20.96
N SER A 194 -13.14 -20.25 20.03
CA SER A 194 -13.66 -21.55 19.59
C SER A 194 -13.59 -22.58 20.70
N GLU A 195 -12.52 -22.56 21.51
CA GLU A 195 -12.41 -23.42 22.69
C GLU A 195 -13.41 -23.01 23.79
N LEU A 196 -13.59 -21.70 24.01
CA LEU A 196 -14.63 -21.19 24.89
C LEU A 196 -16.02 -21.67 24.46
N ASN A 197 -16.31 -21.71 23.18
CA ASN A 197 -17.56 -22.23 22.63
C ASN A 197 -17.81 -23.70 22.97
N LYS A 198 -16.76 -24.53 23.08
CA LYS A 198 -16.89 -25.92 23.55
C LYS A 198 -17.31 -25.94 25.01
N LYS A 199 -16.68 -25.10 25.86
CA LYS A 199 -17.01 -24.97 27.29
C LYS A 199 -18.45 -24.46 27.49
N LEU A 200 -18.87 -23.44 26.75
CA LEU A 200 -20.25 -22.92 26.77
C LEU A 200 -21.27 -24.01 26.39
N SER A 201 -20.98 -24.78 25.34
CA SER A 201 -21.83 -25.87 24.91
C SER A 201 -21.95 -26.96 25.99
N ALA A 202 -20.84 -27.35 26.63
CA ALA A 202 -20.85 -28.30 27.74
C ALA A 202 -21.68 -27.80 28.93
N ALA A 203 -21.67 -26.48 29.17
CA ALA A 203 -22.49 -25.81 30.18
C ALA A 203 -23.94 -25.53 29.73
N LYS A 204 -24.35 -26.03 28.56
CA LYS A 204 -25.70 -25.80 27.96
C LYS A 204 -26.02 -24.32 27.73
N LYS A 205 -25.01 -23.46 27.56
CA LYS A 205 -25.13 -22.07 27.15
C LYS A 205 -25.08 -21.95 25.62
N SER A 206 -25.64 -20.86 25.09
CA SER A 206 -25.54 -20.53 23.66
C SER A 206 -24.08 -20.30 23.27
N LYS A 207 -23.71 -20.71 22.06
CA LYS A 207 -22.37 -20.42 21.51
C LYS A 207 -22.23 -18.93 21.15
N ILE A 208 -21.03 -18.45 21.20
CA ILE A 208 -20.63 -17.19 20.55
C ILE A 208 -20.65 -17.40 19.05
N THR A 209 -21.28 -16.52 18.30
CA THR A 209 -21.20 -16.50 16.84
C THR A 209 -19.91 -15.80 16.43
N LEU A 210 -18.89 -16.58 16.05
CA LEU A 210 -17.64 -16.02 15.54
C LEU A 210 -17.83 -15.61 14.08
N VAL A 211 -17.65 -14.33 13.79
CA VAL A 211 -17.78 -13.77 12.44
C VAL A 211 -16.41 -13.43 11.91
N ALA A 212 -16.00 -14.08 10.82
CA ALA A 212 -14.72 -13.81 10.19
C ALA A 212 -14.71 -12.43 9.54
N ALA A 213 -13.73 -11.61 9.92
CA ALA A 213 -13.48 -10.33 9.26
C ALA A 213 -13.05 -10.57 7.80
N ASP A 214 -13.49 -9.67 6.91
CA ASP A 214 -13.07 -9.70 5.52
C ASP A 214 -11.54 -9.62 5.39
N GLY A 215 -10.97 -10.36 4.44
CA GLY A 215 -9.52 -10.48 4.27
C GLY A 215 -8.82 -9.16 3.88
N ASN A 216 -9.56 -8.16 3.43
CA ASN A 216 -9.07 -6.82 3.12
C ASN A 216 -9.15 -5.85 4.30
N LEU A 217 -9.80 -6.24 5.40
CA LEU A 217 -9.87 -5.44 6.62
C LEU A 217 -8.59 -5.61 7.45
N GLU A 218 -8.28 -4.58 8.21
CA GLU A 218 -7.23 -4.56 9.22
C GLU A 218 -7.85 -4.39 10.62
N ARG A 219 -7.02 -4.53 11.64
CA ARG A 219 -7.46 -4.44 13.05
C ARG A 219 -8.08 -3.09 13.38
N ASP A 220 -7.57 -2.03 12.77
CA ASP A 220 -8.09 -0.67 12.91
C ASP A 220 -9.53 -0.57 12.39
N ASP A 221 -9.84 -1.25 11.28
CA ASP A 221 -11.19 -1.24 10.71
C ASP A 221 -12.22 -1.86 11.65
N LEU A 222 -11.86 -2.94 12.38
CA LEU A 222 -12.75 -3.54 13.37
C LEU A 222 -13.03 -2.58 14.55
N ILE A 223 -12.05 -1.79 14.95
CA ILE A 223 -12.21 -0.78 16.01
C ILE A 223 -13.20 0.33 15.53
N GLU A 224 -13.00 0.82 14.32
CA GLU A 224 -13.87 1.84 13.74
C GLU A 224 -15.32 1.31 13.58
N MET A 225 -15.46 0.07 13.11
CA MET A 225 -16.76 -0.58 12.96
C MET A 225 -17.46 -0.76 14.31
N ALA A 226 -16.73 -1.15 15.35
CA ALA A 226 -17.29 -1.26 16.71
C ALA A 226 -17.72 0.12 17.23
N ASN A 227 -16.90 1.15 17.07
CA ASN A 227 -17.24 2.51 17.47
C ASN A 227 -18.46 3.07 16.72
N ALA A 228 -18.60 2.73 15.45
CA ALA A 228 -19.74 3.14 14.62
C ALA A 228 -21.02 2.30 14.87
N GLY A 229 -20.98 1.32 15.79
CA GLY A 229 -22.11 0.42 16.06
C GLY A 229 -22.42 -0.57 14.93
N LEU A 230 -21.54 -0.71 13.93
CA LEU A 230 -21.70 -1.67 12.83
C LEU A 230 -21.48 -3.10 13.28
N VAL A 231 -20.63 -3.30 14.30
CA VAL A 231 -20.43 -4.55 15.02
C VAL A 231 -20.54 -4.27 16.51
N GLN A 232 -21.17 -5.16 17.27
CA GLN A 232 -21.30 -4.96 18.72
C GLN A 232 -19.98 -5.22 19.44
N TYR A 233 -19.32 -6.32 19.10
CA TYR A 233 -18.08 -6.76 19.71
C TYR A 233 -17.08 -7.15 18.63
N ALA A 234 -15.82 -6.79 18.84
CA ALA A 234 -14.71 -7.22 18.02
C ALA A 234 -13.49 -7.55 18.90
N VAL A 235 -12.49 -8.20 18.31
CA VAL A 235 -11.25 -8.53 19.00
C VAL A 235 -10.08 -7.88 18.30
N THR A 236 -9.21 -7.23 19.09
CA THR A 236 -8.01 -6.54 18.59
C THR A 236 -6.90 -6.57 19.66
N PRO A 237 -5.62 -6.36 19.29
CA PRO A 237 -4.58 -6.19 20.31
C PRO A 237 -4.85 -5.01 21.22
N SER A 238 -4.63 -5.22 22.54
CA SER A 238 -4.83 -4.20 23.56
C SER A 238 -4.13 -2.89 23.23
N GLN A 239 -2.87 -2.94 22.79
CA GLN A 239 -2.06 -1.76 22.47
C GLN A 239 -2.69 -0.92 21.35
N ILE A 240 -3.30 -1.56 20.36
CA ILE A 240 -4.00 -0.86 19.26
C ILE A 240 -5.33 -0.30 19.77
N ALA A 241 -6.08 -1.08 20.56
CA ALA A 241 -7.33 -0.59 21.16
C ALA A 241 -7.10 0.67 22.03
N GLN A 242 -6.05 0.67 22.86
CA GLN A 242 -5.70 1.82 23.71
C GLN A 242 -5.30 3.05 22.90
N LEU A 243 -4.61 2.86 21.77
CA LEU A 243 -4.28 3.95 20.85
C LEU A 243 -5.55 4.63 20.32
N TRP A 244 -6.52 3.82 19.86
CA TRP A 244 -7.79 4.31 19.31
C TRP A 244 -8.74 4.88 20.37
N LYS A 245 -8.63 4.48 21.63
CA LYS A 245 -9.43 5.04 22.73
C LYS A 245 -9.21 6.54 22.89
N ASN A 246 -8.04 7.05 22.53
CA ASN A 246 -7.75 8.49 22.54
C ASN A 246 -8.54 9.26 21.46
N VAL A 247 -9.04 8.57 20.44
CA VAL A 247 -9.86 9.13 19.35
C VAL A 247 -11.33 8.84 19.61
N PHE A 248 -11.66 7.60 19.96
CA PHE A 248 -13.02 7.12 20.19
C PHE A 248 -13.31 6.99 21.68
N THR A 249 -13.68 8.10 22.31
CA THR A 249 -13.93 8.16 23.77
C THR A 249 -15.03 7.22 24.25
N GLY A 250 -15.97 6.85 23.39
CA GLY A 250 -17.05 5.90 23.67
C GLY A 250 -16.66 4.43 23.51
N LEU A 251 -15.47 4.13 22.97
CA LEU A 251 -15.00 2.76 22.78
C LEU A 251 -14.80 2.07 24.14
N LYS A 252 -15.40 0.91 24.33
CA LYS A 252 -15.21 0.05 25.51
C LYS A 252 -14.11 -0.95 25.21
N ILE A 253 -13.14 -1.09 26.12
CA ILE A 253 -12.02 -2.02 26.03
C ILE A 253 -12.03 -2.88 27.29
N TYR A 254 -12.06 -4.19 27.14
CA TYR A 254 -12.17 -5.13 28.24
C TYR A 254 -10.81 -5.77 28.56
N GLU A 255 -10.00 -5.07 29.34
CA GLU A 255 -8.65 -5.50 29.75
C GLU A 255 -8.66 -6.56 30.85
N ASP A 256 -9.70 -6.60 31.71
CA ASP A 256 -9.75 -7.46 32.87
C ASP A 256 -9.92 -8.94 32.51
N PHE A 257 -10.39 -9.24 31.31
CA PHE A 257 -10.56 -10.60 30.80
C PHE A 257 -10.10 -10.71 29.34
N PRO A 258 -8.80 -10.72 29.10
CA PRO A 258 -8.23 -10.80 27.78
C PRO A 258 -8.65 -12.09 27.06
N VAL A 259 -8.72 -12.03 25.73
CA VAL A 259 -9.06 -13.18 24.87
C VAL A 259 -7.87 -14.13 24.71
N THR A 260 -6.66 -13.59 24.76
CA THR A 260 -5.42 -14.37 24.66
C THR A 260 -4.52 -14.10 25.85
N ASP A 261 -3.73 -15.10 26.20
CA ASP A 261 -2.62 -14.90 27.13
C ASP A 261 -1.59 -13.92 26.55
N LYS A 262 -0.82 -13.31 27.45
CA LYS A 262 0.31 -12.46 27.05
C LYS A 262 1.38 -13.31 26.39
N THR A 263 1.80 -12.91 25.22
CA THR A 263 2.83 -13.60 24.43
C THR A 263 3.78 -12.62 23.78
N ASP A 264 4.90 -13.13 23.31
CA ASP A 264 5.80 -12.33 22.49
C ASP A 264 5.24 -12.14 21.08
N ALA A 265 5.64 -11.06 20.45
CA ALA A 265 5.38 -10.81 19.05
C ALA A 265 6.63 -10.27 18.35
N GLY A 266 6.72 -10.51 17.07
CA GLY A 266 7.90 -10.08 16.31
C GLY A 266 7.76 -10.28 14.82
N TRP A 267 8.88 -10.07 14.13
CA TRP A 267 8.97 -10.33 12.70
C TRP A 267 9.19 -11.81 12.43
N ALA A 268 8.73 -12.28 11.29
CA ALA A 268 8.85 -13.68 10.91
C ALA A 268 9.60 -13.84 9.58
N VAL A 269 10.39 -14.90 9.47
CA VAL A 269 11.11 -15.30 8.26
C VAL A 269 10.81 -16.76 7.93
N ARG A 270 11.07 -17.18 6.69
CA ARG A 270 10.97 -18.60 6.33
C ARG A 270 12.03 -19.43 7.06
N LYS A 271 11.75 -20.72 7.27
CA LYS A 271 12.69 -21.70 7.86
C LYS A 271 14.00 -21.85 7.06
N ASP A 272 13.95 -21.58 5.77
CA ASP A 272 15.12 -21.66 4.87
C ASP A 272 15.92 -20.34 4.78
N SER A 273 15.78 -19.47 5.77
CA SER A 273 16.45 -18.16 5.79
C SER A 273 17.25 -17.89 7.07
N PRO A 274 18.15 -18.82 7.48
CA PRO A 274 18.89 -18.71 8.77
C PRO A 274 19.85 -17.51 8.82
N LYS A 275 20.43 -17.08 7.70
CA LYS A 275 21.33 -15.92 7.66
C LYS A 275 20.57 -14.61 7.84
N LEU A 276 19.40 -14.48 7.21
CA LEU A 276 18.52 -13.34 7.44
C LEU A 276 18.07 -13.30 8.90
N LEU A 277 17.67 -14.47 9.45
CA LEU A 277 17.28 -14.58 10.86
C LEU A 277 18.38 -14.08 11.81
N ALA A 278 19.61 -14.56 11.63
CA ALA A 278 20.75 -14.18 12.48
C ALA A 278 21.03 -12.66 12.45
N VAL A 279 20.90 -12.03 11.28
CA VAL A 279 21.09 -10.57 11.14
C VAL A 279 19.95 -9.81 11.80
N LEU A 280 18.72 -10.29 11.69
CA LEU A 280 17.55 -9.69 12.36
C LEU A 280 17.62 -9.84 13.87
N GLU A 281 18.11 -10.98 14.40
CA GLU A 281 18.33 -11.18 15.84
C GLU A 281 19.39 -10.21 16.39
N GLU A 282 20.45 -9.94 15.63
CA GLU A 282 21.45 -8.94 16.00
C GLU A 282 20.86 -7.53 16.03
N PHE A 283 20.08 -7.18 15.00
CA PHE A 283 19.35 -5.92 14.93
C PHE A 283 18.39 -5.75 16.12
N ALA A 284 17.67 -6.80 16.49
CA ALA A 284 16.71 -6.80 17.58
C ALA A 284 17.34 -6.45 18.94
N LYS A 285 18.63 -6.77 19.17
CA LYS A 285 19.31 -6.46 20.45
C LYS A 285 19.21 -4.98 20.84
N THR A 286 19.17 -4.10 19.85
CA THR A 286 19.12 -2.64 20.05
C THR A 286 17.78 -2.01 19.66
N HIS A 287 16.84 -2.79 19.07
CA HIS A 287 15.59 -2.28 18.50
C HIS A 287 14.33 -2.91 19.09
N ARG A 288 14.44 -3.92 19.94
CA ARG A 288 13.29 -4.56 20.59
C ARG A 288 12.76 -3.77 21.78
N GLU A 289 11.61 -4.17 22.30
CA GLU A 289 11.04 -3.67 23.55
C GLU A 289 12.07 -3.70 24.70
N GLY A 290 12.03 -2.69 25.55
CA GLY A 290 13.03 -2.47 26.60
C GLY A 290 14.23 -1.61 26.15
N THR A 291 14.39 -1.34 24.86
CA THR A 291 15.43 -0.43 24.35
C THR A 291 14.93 1.01 24.24
N THR A 292 15.85 1.97 24.29
CA THR A 292 15.53 3.39 24.08
C THR A 292 14.90 3.64 22.72
N TYR A 293 15.39 2.94 21.67
CA TYR A 293 14.84 3.04 20.34
C TYR A 293 13.36 2.64 20.28
N PHE A 294 13.02 1.48 20.81
CA PHE A 294 11.64 1.01 20.85
C PHE A 294 10.73 1.98 21.63
N ALA A 295 11.21 2.49 22.78
CA ALA A 295 10.47 3.44 23.59
C ALA A 295 10.17 4.74 22.82
N GLN A 296 11.12 5.24 22.02
CA GLN A 296 10.92 6.41 21.15
C GLN A 296 9.85 6.15 20.08
N LEU A 297 9.92 5.01 19.38
CA LEU A 297 8.91 4.64 18.39
C LEU A 297 7.53 4.47 19.03
N ALA A 298 7.44 3.76 20.16
CA ALA A 298 6.18 3.56 20.87
C ALA A 298 5.57 4.88 21.34
N ASN A 299 6.37 5.81 21.86
CA ASN A 299 5.90 7.15 22.22
C ASN A 299 5.39 7.92 21.01
N THR A 300 6.08 7.83 19.88
CA THR A 300 5.71 8.54 18.64
C THR A 300 4.43 8.00 18.05
N TYR A 301 4.27 6.68 17.94
CA TYR A 301 3.23 6.05 17.15
C TYR A 301 2.10 5.41 17.98
N LEU A 302 2.39 4.93 19.21
CA LEU A 302 1.40 4.21 20.02
C LEU A 302 0.81 5.05 21.14
N LYS A 303 1.52 6.08 21.64
CA LYS A 303 1.03 6.87 22.79
C LYS A 303 0.48 8.23 22.41
N SER A 304 1.00 8.88 21.36
CA SER A 304 0.65 10.28 21.07
C SER A 304 -0.74 10.47 20.48
N GLY A 305 -1.31 9.46 19.83
CA GLY A 305 -2.54 9.59 19.03
C GLY A 305 -2.47 10.62 17.90
N ARG A 306 -1.32 11.29 17.75
CA ARG A 306 -1.11 12.40 16.82
C ARG A 306 -1.41 12.00 15.39
N PHE A 307 -0.92 10.85 14.97
CA PHE A 307 -1.09 10.37 13.61
C PHE A 307 -2.49 9.80 13.34
N ILE A 308 -3.23 9.40 14.37
CA ILE A 308 -4.63 8.99 14.22
C ILE A 308 -5.52 10.21 13.97
N LYS A 309 -5.29 11.31 14.69
CA LYS A 309 -6.05 12.56 14.53
C LYS A 309 -5.69 13.33 13.25
N ASN A 310 -4.46 13.19 12.77
CA ASN A 310 -3.89 13.99 11.66
C ASN A 310 -3.61 13.18 10.39
N ASN A 311 -4.08 11.93 10.31
CA ASN A 311 -3.68 11.01 9.22
C ASN A 311 -4.21 11.38 7.84
N GLU A 312 -5.13 12.29 7.79
CA GLU A 312 -5.50 12.94 6.56
C GLU A 312 -5.27 14.43 6.76
N ASN A 313 -4.27 14.95 6.10
CA ASN A 313 -4.29 16.37 5.84
C ASN A 313 -5.57 16.61 5.03
N ALA A 314 -6.57 17.21 5.66
CA ALA A 314 -7.87 17.50 5.04
C ALA A 314 -7.69 18.18 3.67
N GLU A 315 -6.60 18.91 3.49
CA GLU A 315 -6.22 19.55 2.25
C GLU A 315 -5.73 18.58 1.15
N SER A 316 -4.99 17.53 1.51
CA SER A 316 -4.55 16.50 0.53
C SER A 316 -5.70 15.62 0.07
N VAL A 317 -6.59 15.26 0.99
CA VAL A 317 -7.83 14.52 0.68
C VAL A 317 -8.75 15.38 -0.18
N LYS A 318 -8.90 16.66 0.17
CA LYS A 318 -9.67 17.61 -0.64
C LYS A 318 -9.11 17.70 -2.06
N ARG A 319 -7.80 17.92 -2.22
CA ARG A 319 -7.14 17.97 -3.54
C ARG A 319 -7.32 16.66 -4.32
N PHE A 320 -7.17 15.52 -3.66
CA PHE A 320 -7.40 14.22 -4.30
C PHE A 320 -8.83 14.09 -4.81
N ASN A 321 -9.83 14.44 -3.99
CA ASN A 321 -11.24 14.37 -4.38
C ASN A 321 -11.57 15.33 -5.52
N GLU A 322 -11.01 16.54 -5.51
CA GLU A 322 -11.17 17.53 -6.58
C GLU A 322 -10.58 17.04 -7.93
N MET A 323 -9.50 16.27 -7.88
CA MET A 323 -8.79 15.79 -9.09
C MET A 323 -9.18 14.38 -9.51
N LYS A 324 -9.88 13.61 -8.67
CA LYS A 324 -10.25 12.21 -8.92
C LYS A 324 -10.91 12.01 -10.27
N GLY A 325 -11.89 12.87 -10.62
CA GLY A 325 -12.57 12.81 -11.91
C GLY A 325 -11.64 13.02 -13.10
N LEU A 326 -10.63 13.88 -12.98
CA LEU A 326 -9.64 14.12 -14.02
C LEU A 326 -8.70 12.91 -14.20
N PHE A 327 -8.24 12.34 -13.09
CA PHE A 327 -7.45 11.10 -13.14
C PHE A 327 -8.23 9.97 -13.79
N GLN A 328 -9.48 9.76 -13.40
CA GLN A 328 -10.35 8.76 -14.03
C GLN A 328 -10.57 9.02 -15.52
N LYS A 329 -10.89 10.27 -15.90
CA LYS A 329 -11.10 10.70 -17.30
C LYS A 329 -9.90 10.33 -18.18
N TYR A 330 -8.71 10.81 -17.82
CA TYR A 330 -7.53 10.63 -18.66
C TYR A 330 -6.92 9.24 -18.57
N SER A 331 -6.99 8.60 -17.40
CA SER A 331 -6.53 7.23 -17.25
C SER A 331 -7.39 6.26 -18.05
N ASN A 332 -8.72 6.43 -18.06
CA ASN A 332 -9.62 5.62 -18.89
C ASN A 332 -9.35 5.88 -20.39
N GLN A 333 -9.20 7.15 -20.80
CA GLN A 333 -8.91 7.52 -22.18
C GLN A 333 -7.63 6.87 -22.72
N TYR A 334 -6.60 6.74 -21.84
CA TYR A 334 -5.29 6.25 -22.23
C TYR A 334 -4.96 4.86 -21.68
N GLN A 335 -5.94 4.19 -21.05
CA GLN A 335 -5.83 2.82 -20.55
C GLN A 335 -4.72 2.66 -19.50
N PHE A 336 -4.76 3.49 -18.46
CA PHE A 336 -3.97 3.35 -17.25
C PHE A 336 -4.86 3.09 -16.03
N PRO A 337 -4.35 2.41 -15.00
CA PRO A 337 -5.04 2.35 -13.71
C PRO A 337 -5.03 3.74 -13.07
N TRP A 338 -6.18 4.35 -12.91
CA TRP A 338 -6.29 5.74 -12.46
C TRP A 338 -5.65 6.00 -11.09
N MET A 339 -5.75 5.04 -10.16
CA MET A 339 -5.11 5.15 -8.84
C MET A 339 -3.58 5.17 -8.93
N LEU A 340 -3.00 4.45 -9.91
CA LEU A 340 -1.56 4.45 -10.11
C LEU A 340 -1.07 5.79 -10.67
N ILE A 341 -1.84 6.40 -11.56
CA ILE A 341 -1.54 7.75 -12.07
C ILE A 341 -1.73 8.82 -10.99
N ALA A 342 -2.77 8.70 -10.17
CA ALA A 342 -2.93 9.58 -9.02
C ALA A 342 -1.78 9.42 -8.02
N ALA A 343 -1.28 8.20 -7.81
CA ALA A 343 -0.12 7.92 -6.96
C ALA A 343 1.17 8.53 -7.52
N GLU A 344 1.34 8.52 -8.85
CA GLU A 344 2.44 9.23 -9.53
C GLU A 344 2.34 10.74 -9.30
N ALA A 345 1.19 11.34 -9.57
CA ALA A 345 0.96 12.75 -9.34
C ALA A 345 1.22 13.18 -7.89
N TYR A 346 0.88 12.29 -6.95
CA TYR A 346 1.18 12.49 -5.55
C TYR A 346 2.69 12.41 -5.25
N GLN A 347 3.40 11.48 -5.87
CA GLN A 347 4.87 11.38 -5.78
C GLN A 347 5.56 12.61 -6.37
N GLU A 348 5.04 13.15 -7.46
CA GLU A 348 5.60 14.30 -8.17
C GLU A 348 5.43 15.62 -7.41
N SER A 349 4.26 15.87 -6.85
CA SER A 349 3.94 17.20 -6.31
C SER A 349 3.13 17.21 -5.00
N GLY A 350 2.73 16.05 -4.47
CA GLY A 350 1.71 15.98 -3.41
C GLY A 350 0.35 16.49 -3.88
N LEU A 351 0.01 16.29 -5.16
CA LEU A 351 -1.19 16.81 -5.82
C LEU A 351 -1.28 18.34 -5.82
N ASN A 352 -0.15 19.04 -5.88
CA ASN A 352 -0.10 20.50 -5.83
C ASN A 352 0.12 21.09 -7.22
N GLN A 353 -0.93 21.73 -7.80
CA GLN A 353 -0.83 22.38 -9.11
C GLN A 353 0.15 23.56 -9.13
N ASN A 354 0.42 24.18 -7.99
CA ASN A 354 1.35 25.29 -7.88
C ASN A 354 2.82 24.85 -7.66
N ALA A 355 3.07 23.53 -7.61
CA ALA A 355 4.42 23.01 -7.44
C ALA A 355 5.28 23.33 -8.68
N LYS A 356 6.53 23.73 -8.43
CA LYS A 356 7.52 24.01 -9.46
C LYS A 356 8.86 23.45 -9.05
N SER A 357 9.46 22.63 -9.90
CA SER A 357 10.79 22.08 -9.65
C SER A 357 11.90 23.08 -9.97
N ALA A 358 13.10 22.84 -9.44
CA ALA A 358 14.28 23.65 -9.72
C ALA A 358 14.66 23.68 -11.22
N VAL A 359 14.28 22.64 -11.98
CA VAL A 359 14.53 22.54 -13.42
C VAL A 359 13.38 23.04 -14.28
N GLY A 360 12.31 23.55 -13.65
CA GLY A 360 11.19 24.19 -14.35
C GLY A 360 10.01 23.27 -14.69
N ALA A 361 9.96 22.04 -14.19
CA ALA A 361 8.74 21.23 -14.27
C ALA A 361 7.66 21.83 -13.39
N ILE A 362 6.40 21.77 -13.82
CA ILE A 362 5.29 22.44 -13.14
C ILE A 362 4.09 21.52 -12.94
N GLY A 363 3.31 21.84 -11.90
CA GLY A 363 1.98 21.29 -11.68
C GLY A 363 1.95 19.92 -11.03
N VAL A 364 0.75 19.37 -11.02
CA VAL A 364 0.41 18.09 -10.36
C VAL A 364 1.30 16.94 -10.85
N MET A 365 1.53 16.86 -12.18
CA MET A 365 2.32 15.79 -12.80
C MET A 365 3.77 16.21 -13.09
N GLN A 366 4.24 17.36 -12.60
CA GLN A 366 5.58 17.90 -12.82
C GLN A 366 6.04 17.81 -14.30
N VAL A 367 5.21 18.30 -15.21
CA VAL A 367 5.51 18.24 -16.66
C VAL A 367 6.36 19.45 -17.05
N MET A 368 7.41 19.22 -17.83
CA MET A 368 8.17 20.30 -18.45
C MET A 368 7.33 21.02 -19.52
N PRO A 369 7.17 22.37 -19.47
CA PRO A 369 6.36 23.09 -20.45
C PRO A 369 6.79 22.84 -21.91
N ALA A 370 8.09 22.74 -22.16
CA ALA A 370 8.60 22.43 -23.50
C ALA A 370 8.18 21.03 -23.97
N THR A 371 8.22 20.02 -23.08
CA THR A 371 7.77 18.66 -23.39
C THR A 371 6.26 18.63 -23.64
N ALA A 372 5.49 19.35 -22.83
CA ALA A 372 4.05 19.42 -22.98
C ALA A 372 3.63 20.09 -24.32
N ALA A 373 4.31 21.14 -24.72
CA ALA A 373 4.06 21.86 -25.98
C ALA A 373 4.48 21.05 -27.21
N SER A 374 5.44 20.15 -27.08
CA SER A 374 6.00 19.40 -28.20
C SER A 374 5.16 18.17 -28.57
N SER A 375 5.28 17.73 -29.86
CA SER A 375 4.75 16.43 -30.27
C SER A 375 5.45 15.29 -29.51
N PRO A 376 4.74 14.26 -29.08
CA PRO A 376 3.33 13.98 -29.38
C PRO A 376 2.35 14.50 -28.31
N VAL A 377 2.81 15.22 -27.29
CA VAL A 377 1.93 15.69 -26.20
C VAL A 377 1.01 16.81 -26.66
N ASN A 378 1.54 17.84 -27.32
CA ASN A 378 0.77 18.96 -27.94
C ASN A 378 -0.27 19.61 -27.00
N ILE A 379 0.12 19.88 -25.75
CA ILE A 379 -0.69 20.58 -24.74
C ILE A 379 0.20 21.72 -24.20
N PRO A 380 0.25 22.89 -24.86
CA PRO A 380 1.22 23.93 -24.55
C PRO A 380 0.98 24.63 -23.19
N ASP A 381 -0.29 24.69 -22.76
CA ASP A 381 -0.64 25.29 -21.47
C ASP A 381 -0.87 24.19 -20.42
N VAL A 382 0.07 24.03 -19.51
CA VAL A 382 0.01 23.10 -18.37
C VAL A 382 -0.07 23.84 -17.03
N THR A 383 -0.48 25.11 -17.05
CA THR A 383 -0.63 25.91 -15.84
C THR A 383 -1.90 25.60 -15.05
N ASN A 384 -2.93 25.04 -15.70
CA ASN A 384 -4.13 24.56 -15.04
C ASN A 384 -4.08 23.04 -14.80
N VAL A 385 -4.83 22.58 -13.82
CA VAL A 385 -4.80 21.19 -13.35
C VAL A 385 -5.30 20.19 -14.41
N ASP A 386 -6.33 20.53 -15.18
CA ASP A 386 -6.90 19.63 -16.21
C ASP A 386 -5.87 19.37 -17.32
N HIS A 387 -5.29 20.43 -17.86
CA HIS A 387 -4.26 20.32 -18.89
C HIS A 387 -2.97 19.67 -18.35
N ASN A 388 -2.61 19.94 -17.10
CA ASN A 388 -1.41 19.36 -16.49
C ASN A 388 -1.53 17.84 -16.36
N ILE A 389 -2.64 17.36 -15.79
CA ILE A 389 -2.92 15.92 -15.69
C ILE A 389 -3.02 15.31 -17.09
N HIS A 390 -3.72 15.96 -18.02
CA HIS A 390 -3.82 15.47 -19.39
C HIS A 390 -2.45 15.33 -20.06
N ALA A 391 -1.60 16.34 -19.94
CA ALA A 391 -0.25 16.33 -20.52
C ALA A 391 0.62 15.22 -19.92
N GLY A 392 0.60 15.05 -18.60
CA GLY A 392 1.34 13.98 -17.91
C GLY A 392 0.89 12.59 -18.36
N VAL A 393 -0.43 12.32 -18.33
CA VAL A 393 -0.95 11.00 -18.75
C VAL A 393 -0.71 10.74 -20.24
N ARG A 394 -0.78 11.79 -21.10
CA ARG A 394 -0.47 11.66 -22.52
C ARG A 394 1.02 11.41 -22.78
N LEU A 395 1.90 11.99 -21.98
CA LEU A 395 3.34 11.69 -22.01
C LEU A 395 3.61 10.24 -21.60
N LEU A 396 2.98 9.77 -20.53
CA LEU A 396 3.05 8.37 -20.12
C LEU A 396 2.57 7.43 -21.24
N LYS A 397 1.44 7.77 -21.87
CA LYS A 397 0.94 7.00 -23.02
C LYS A 397 1.97 6.94 -24.14
N PHE A 398 2.58 8.06 -24.49
CA PHE A 398 3.62 8.09 -25.52
C PHE A 398 4.80 7.18 -25.14
N ILE A 399 5.32 7.30 -23.92
CA ILE A 399 6.42 6.47 -23.45
C ILE A 399 6.05 4.98 -23.51
N ARG A 400 4.87 4.61 -23.02
CA ARG A 400 4.41 3.22 -23.05
C ARG A 400 4.30 2.68 -24.46
N ASP A 401 3.63 3.43 -25.34
CA ASP A 401 3.24 2.94 -26.67
C ASP A 401 4.41 2.99 -27.66
N ASP A 402 5.35 3.91 -27.50
CA ASP A 402 6.49 4.07 -28.40
C ASP A 402 7.68 3.18 -28.00
N TYR A 403 7.93 3.08 -26.69
CA TYR A 403 9.12 2.36 -26.20
C TYR A 403 8.83 0.93 -25.73
N PHE A 404 7.60 0.63 -25.30
CA PHE A 404 7.28 -0.66 -24.65
C PHE A 404 6.10 -1.42 -25.31
N LYS A 405 5.50 -0.92 -26.39
CA LYS A 405 4.33 -1.53 -27.03
C LYS A 405 4.55 -2.98 -27.44
N LYS A 406 5.72 -3.27 -28.03
CA LYS A 406 6.04 -4.57 -28.62
C LYS A 406 6.58 -5.57 -27.61
N ASP A 407 6.88 -5.11 -26.40
CA ASP A 407 7.50 -5.96 -25.37
C ASP A 407 6.44 -6.85 -24.71
N PRO A 408 6.75 -8.13 -24.44
CA PRO A 408 5.82 -9.11 -23.86
C PRO A 408 5.69 -8.91 -22.34
N MET A 409 5.37 -7.69 -21.91
CA MET A 409 5.13 -7.35 -20.52
C MET A 409 3.65 -7.44 -20.19
N ASP A 410 3.32 -7.92 -19.00
CA ASP A 410 1.98 -7.76 -18.46
C ASP A 410 1.66 -6.25 -18.21
N PRO A 411 0.39 -5.88 -18.04
CA PRO A 411 -0.01 -4.49 -17.90
C PRO A 411 0.65 -3.76 -16.72
N LEU A 412 0.87 -4.44 -15.59
CA LEU A 412 1.53 -3.83 -14.42
C LEU A 412 2.99 -3.52 -14.73
N ASN A 413 3.75 -4.52 -15.15
CA ASN A 413 5.18 -4.35 -15.43
C ASN A 413 5.39 -3.31 -16.53
N LYS A 414 4.55 -3.28 -17.56
CA LYS A 414 4.58 -2.25 -18.60
C LYS A 414 4.36 -0.84 -18.02
N THR A 415 3.43 -0.70 -17.08
CA THR A 415 3.18 0.59 -16.42
C THR A 415 4.36 0.98 -15.52
N LEU A 416 4.90 0.07 -14.72
CA LEU A 416 6.06 0.35 -13.85
C LEU A 416 7.30 0.76 -14.67
N MET A 417 7.55 0.09 -15.80
CA MET A 417 8.62 0.48 -16.73
C MET A 417 8.37 1.89 -17.32
N THR A 418 7.11 2.19 -17.59
CA THR A 418 6.71 3.51 -18.11
C THR A 418 6.95 4.62 -17.07
N LEU A 419 6.61 4.36 -15.80
CA LEU A 419 6.88 5.28 -14.69
C LEU A 419 8.39 5.49 -14.48
N ALA A 420 9.17 4.42 -14.51
CA ALA A 420 10.62 4.51 -14.44
C ALA A 420 11.20 5.34 -15.61
N ALA A 421 10.64 5.17 -16.80
CA ALA A 421 11.05 5.89 -17.99
C ALA A 421 10.60 7.37 -17.97
N TYR A 422 9.48 7.67 -17.34
CA TYR A 422 9.04 9.05 -17.09
C TYR A 422 10.08 9.80 -16.22
N ASN A 423 10.54 9.18 -15.16
CA ASN A 423 11.53 9.74 -14.24
C ASN A 423 12.96 9.76 -14.83
N ALA A 424 13.47 8.63 -15.35
CA ALA A 424 14.86 8.47 -15.73
C ALA A 424 15.16 8.59 -17.23
N GLY A 425 14.11 8.68 -18.05
CA GLY A 425 14.19 8.69 -19.50
C GLY A 425 14.10 7.29 -20.14
N PRO A 426 13.30 7.15 -21.21
CA PRO A 426 12.97 5.84 -21.81
C PRO A 426 14.17 5.11 -22.40
N ALA A 427 15.11 5.83 -23.02
CA ALA A 427 16.34 5.21 -23.57
C ALA A 427 17.20 4.55 -22.47
N ARG A 428 17.25 5.19 -21.30
CA ARG A 428 18.02 4.68 -20.16
C ARG A 428 17.36 3.42 -19.57
N ILE A 429 16.05 3.39 -19.46
CA ILE A 429 15.33 2.20 -18.98
C ILE A 429 15.44 1.05 -19.99
N LYS A 430 15.41 1.32 -21.29
CA LYS A 430 15.67 0.30 -22.32
C LYS A 430 17.06 -0.34 -22.15
N GLN A 431 18.10 0.46 -21.87
CA GLN A 431 19.43 -0.06 -21.58
C GLN A 431 19.48 -0.87 -20.27
N CYS A 432 18.72 -0.47 -19.24
CA CYS A 432 18.63 -1.23 -18.00
C CYS A 432 17.93 -2.57 -18.20
N ARG A 433 16.93 -2.65 -19.07
CA ARG A 433 16.28 -3.93 -19.43
C ARG A 433 17.27 -4.89 -20.09
N GLN A 434 18.11 -4.39 -21.01
CA GLN A 434 19.18 -5.21 -21.60
C GLN A 434 20.17 -5.67 -20.52
N LEU A 435 20.62 -4.75 -19.67
CA LEU A 435 21.49 -5.09 -18.55
C LEU A 435 20.87 -6.13 -17.60
N ALA A 436 19.57 -6.05 -17.34
CA ALA A 436 18.87 -7.06 -16.55
C ALA A 436 18.96 -8.45 -17.21
N ALA A 437 18.73 -8.54 -18.53
CA ALA A 437 18.89 -9.78 -19.28
C ALA A 437 20.34 -10.31 -19.23
N ASP A 438 21.34 -9.44 -19.40
CA ASP A 438 22.75 -9.79 -19.29
C ASP A 438 23.14 -10.30 -17.89
N MET A 439 22.42 -9.84 -16.86
CA MET A 439 22.56 -10.29 -15.46
C MET A 439 21.76 -11.57 -15.15
N GLY A 440 21.03 -12.13 -16.11
CA GLY A 440 20.21 -13.33 -15.92
C GLY A 440 18.82 -13.06 -15.33
N PHE A 441 18.35 -11.81 -15.33
CA PHE A 441 17.01 -11.43 -14.90
C PHE A 441 16.06 -11.28 -16.08
N ASP A 442 14.73 -11.34 -15.79
CA ASP A 442 13.72 -11.11 -16.81
C ASP A 442 13.62 -9.62 -17.17
N PRO A 443 13.93 -9.23 -18.42
CA PRO A 443 13.86 -7.83 -18.84
C PRO A 443 12.43 -7.27 -18.93
N ASN A 444 11.41 -8.10 -18.77
CA ASN A 444 10.00 -7.72 -18.85
C ASN A 444 9.33 -7.58 -17.47
N ILE A 445 10.04 -7.87 -16.40
CA ILE A 445 9.54 -7.78 -15.03
C ILE A 445 10.31 -6.66 -14.30
N TRP A 446 9.57 -5.73 -13.68
CA TRP A 446 10.19 -4.63 -12.94
C TRP A 446 10.78 -5.13 -11.62
N PHE A 447 9.89 -5.57 -10.71
CA PHE A 447 10.31 -5.96 -9.36
C PHE A 447 11.24 -7.17 -9.43
N LYS A 448 12.40 -7.05 -8.75
CA LYS A 448 13.44 -8.07 -8.61
C LYS A 448 14.14 -8.47 -9.91
N ASN A 449 13.91 -7.73 -10.95
CA ASN A 449 14.54 -7.95 -12.24
C ASN A 449 15.15 -6.64 -12.76
N VAL A 450 14.38 -5.84 -13.50
CA VAL A 450 14.92 -4.61 -14.10
C VAL A 450 15.26 -3.55 -13.06
N GLU A 451 14.56 -3.52 -11.92
CA GLU A 451 14.89 -2.58 -10.84
C GLU A 451 16.35 -2.70 -10.36
N TYR A 452 16.94 -3.91 -10.39
CA TYR A 452 18.34 -4.12 -10.01
C TYR A 452 19.31 -3.51 -11.02
N ALA A 453 19.00 -3.68 -12.29
CA ALA A 453 19.77 -3.06 -13.35
C ALA A 453 19.64 -1.53 -13.30
N VAL A 454 18.45 -1.02 -12.93
CA VAL A 454 18.22 0.41 -12.71
C VAL A 454 18.99 0.89 -11.48
N ALA A 455 18.90 0.18 -10.36
CA ALA A 455 19.68 0.52 -9.15
C ALA A 455 21.18 0.58 -9.44
N LYS A 456 21.68 -0.35 -10.24
CA LYS A 456 23.11 -0.44 -10.60
C LYS A 456 23.55 0.64 -11.59
N LYS A 457 22.73 0.95 -12.60
CA LYS A 457 23.12 1.80 -13.74
C LYS A 457 22.65 3.25 -13.60
N VAL A 458 21.47 3.47 -13.02
CA VAL A 458 20.83 4.79 -12.89
C VAL A 458 20.98 5.31 -11.46
N GLY A 459 20.70 4.45 -10.48
CA GLY A 459 20.77 4.77 -9.06
C GLY A 459 19.49 4.45 -8.31
N ALA A 460 19.56 4.60 -6.98
CA ALA A 460 18.47 4.28 -6.08
C ALA A 460 17.26 5.25 -6.20
N GLU A 461 17.46 6.44 -6.77
CA GLU A 461 16.41 7.45 -6.88
C GLU A 461 15.23 6.96 -7.73
N THR A 462 15.49 6.48 -8.96
CA THR A 462 14.44 5.97 -9.86
C THR A 462 13.78 4.70 -9.31
N VAL A 463 14.52 3.83 -8.66
CA VAL A 463 13.94 2.66 -7.98
C VAL A 463 13.02 3.10 -6.84
N GLY A 464 13.48 4.05 -6.03
CA GLY A 464 12.68 4.65 -4.95
C GLY A 464 11.43 5.34 -5.47
N TYR A 465 11.53 6.06 -6.59
CA TYR A 465 10.40 6.71 -7.25
C TYR A 465 9.30 5.71 -7.61
N VAL A 466 9.63 4.65 -8.35
CA VAL A 466 8.64 3.62 -8.74
C VAL A 466 8.10 2.88 -7.52
N SER A 467 8.96 2.54 -6.57
CA SER A 467 8.57 1.88 -5.33
C SER A 467 7.60 2.73 -4.50
N ASN A 468 7.82 4.04 -4.41
CA ASN A 468 6.91 4.93 -3.68
C ASN A 468 5.55 5.04 -4.36
N ILE A 469 5.52 5.28 -5.68
CA ILE A 469 4.26 5.31 -6.45
C ILE A 469 3.48 4.03 -6.22
N TYR A 470 4.16 2.91 -6.28
CA TYR A 470 3.54 1.62 -6.08
C TYR A 470 2.96 1.45 -4.65
N LYS A 471 3.69 1.91 -3.62
CA LYS A 471 3.21 1.92 -2.22
C LYS A 471 1.95 2.79 -2.06
N TYR A 472 1.94 4.00 -2.64
CA TYR A 472 0.76 4.88 -2.62
C TYR A 472 -0.43 4.22 -3.30
N TYR A 473 -0.22 3.66 -4.48
CA TYR A 473 -1.26 2.93 -5.21
C TYR A 473 -1.87 1.81 -4.36
N LEU A 474 -1.03 0.97 -3.75
CA LEU A 474 -1.51 -0.13 -2.92
C LEU A 474 -2.22 0.37 -1.65
N GLY A 475 -1.70 1.39 -0.99
CA GLY A 475 -2.34 2.00 0.17
C GLY A 475 -3.74 2.51 -0.15
N TRP A 476 -3.90 3.22 -1.25
CA TRP A 476 -5.20 3.73 -1.69
C TRP A 476 -6.14 2.62 -2.17
N LYS A 477 -5.63 1.62 -2.87
CA LYS A 477 -6.41 0.45 -3.28
C LYS A 477 -6.96 -0.28 -2.06
N LEU A 478 -6.12 -0.59 -1.07
CA LEU A 478 -6.54 -1.22 0.17
C LEU A 478 -7.58 -0.38 0.93
N THR A 479 -7.39 0.92 1.01
CA THR A 479 -8.35 1.82 1.65
C THR A 479 -9.71 1.78 0.94
N THR A 480 -9.72 1.83 -0.40
CA THR A 480 -10.95 1.76 -1.20
C THR A 480 -11.66 0.41 -1.03
N GLU A 481 -10.93 -0.69 -1.03
CA GLU A 481 -11.48 -2.04 -0.80
C GLU A 481 -12.07 -2.17 0.62
N ARG A 482 -11.40 -1.61 1.63
CA ARG A 482 -11.91 -1.55 3.00
C ARG A 482 -13.20 -0.74 3.11
N GLU A 483 -13.24 0.44 2.50
CA GLU A 483 -14.44 1.29 2.48
C GLU A 483 -15.60 0.56 1.79
N ALA A 484 -15.36 -0.13 0.69
CA ALA A 484 -16.37 -0.93 0.00
C ALA A 484 -16.89 -2.08 0.89
N ALA A 485 -16.00 -2.80 1.58
CA ALA A 485 -16.38 -3.85 2.53
C ALA A 485 -17.22 -3.30 3.69
N ARG A 486 -16.82 -2.15 4.25
CA ARG A 486 -17.60 -1.45 5.31
C ARG A 486 -19.00 -1.04 4.82
N MET A 487 -19.09 -0.47 3.63
CA MET A 487 -20.38 -0.08 3.04
C MET A 487 -21.30 -1.28 2.80
N GLN A 488 -20.74 -2.42 2.37
CA GLN A 488 -21.50 -3.65 2.20
C GLN A 488 -22.05 -4.15 3.54
N LEU A 489 -21.23 -4.17 4.59
CA LEU A 489 -21.64 -4.56 5.94
C LEU A 489 -22.71 -3.60 6.50
N LYS A 490 -22.53 -2.28 6.30
CA LYS A 490 -23.53 -1.27 6.69
C LYS A 490 -24.87 -1.50 5.98
N LYS A 491 -24.85 -1.78 4.68
CA LYS A 491 -26.08 -2.11 3.92
C LYS A 491 -26.76 -3.40 4.41
N ALA A 492 -25.96 -4.41 4.78
CA ALA A 492 -26.48 -5.69 5.27
C ALA A 492 -27.14 -5.58 6.66
N GLN A 493 -26.69 -4.64 7.50
CA GLN A 493 -27.22 -4.43 8.86
C GLN A 493 -28.41 -3.44 8.93
N GLY A 494 -28.71 -2.72 7.84
CA GLY A 494 -29.76 -1.70 7.80
C GLY A 494 -29.41 -0.41 8.58
N PRO A 495 -30.26 0.63 8.55
CA PRO A 495 -29.96 1.91 9.21
C PRO A 495 -29.99 1.74 10.74
N THR A 496 -28.85 2.01 11.39
CA THR A 496 -28.78 2.12 12.85
C THR A 496 -29.25 3.51 13.30
N LYS A 497 -29.89 3.60 14.47
CA LYS A 497 -30.48 4.85 15.03
C LYS A 497 -29.47 5.95 15.38
N THR A 498 -28.18 5.78 15.07
CA THR A 498 -27.08 6.65 15.50
C THR A 498 -26.47 7.53 14.40
N ASP A 499 -27.10 7.66 13.23
CA ASP A 499 -26.60 8.55 12.15
C ASP A 499 -26.80 10.06 12.44
N ALA A 500 -27.09 10.45 13.68
CA ALA A 500 -27.17 11.85 14.11
C ALA A 500 -25.87 12.27 14.82
N GLY A 501 -24.91 12.78 14.07
CA GLY A 501 -23.87 13.67 14.59
C GLY A 501 -22.51 13.06 14.91
N GLY A 502 -21.84 12.46 13.97
CA GLY A 502 -20.42 12.17 14.08
C GLY A 502 -19.76 12.16 12.70
N GLU A 503 -19.09 13.24 12.35
CA GLU A 503 -18.16 13.22 11.22
C GLU A 503 -17.06 12.20 11.54
N THR A 504 -17.01 11.09 10.80
CA THR A 504 -15.91 10.15 10.90
C THR A 504 -14.63 10.83 10.39
N PRO A 505 -13.43 10.50 10.93
CA PRO A 505 -12.16 11.06 10.45
C PRO A 505 -11.84 10.73 8.97
N PHE A 506 -12.60 9.83 8.36
CA PHE A 506 -12.58 9.57 6.93
C PHE A 506 -13.79 10.29 6.31
N GLY A 507 -13.55 11.47 5.73
CA GLY A 507 -14.58 12.24 5.04
C GLY A 507 -15.36 11.35 4.07
N MET A 508 -16.68 11.26 4.27
CA MET A 508 -17.57 10.58 3.35
C MET A 508 -17.36 11.15 1.95
N ILE A 509 -17.03 10.29 1.02
CA ILE A 509 -17.26 10.56 -0.40
C ILE A 509 -18.78 10.62 -0.56
N LYS A 510 -19.37 11.80 -0.47
CA LYS A 510 -20.74 12.01 -0.91
C LYS A 510 -20.73 11.84 -2.43
N ASN A 511 -21.33 10.78 -2.91
CA ASN A 511 -21.70 10.68 -4.30
C ASN A 511 -22.67 11.81 -4.59
N ALA A 512 -22.25 12.77 -5.40
CA ALA A 512 -23.14 13.77 -5.98
C ALA A 512 -23.90 13.10 -7.13
N GLU A 513 -24.93 12.34 -6.79
CA GLU A 513 -26.05 12.01 -7.65
C GLU A 513 -27.31 12.49 -6.94
N GLY A 514 -27.55 13.76 -7.07
CA GLY A 514 -28.82 14.38 -6.77
C GLY A 514 -29.55 14.64 -8.09
N ASP A 515 -30.20 13.63 -8.60
CA ASP A 515 -31.24 13.82 -9.60
C ASP A 515 -32.48 14.42 -8.91
N HIS A 516 -32.67 15.70 -9.12
CA HIS A 516 -33.97 16.35 -8.93
C HIS A 516 -34.67 16.41 -10.29
N MET A 517 -35.42 15.38 -10.59
CA MET A 517 -36.57 15.56 -11.47
C MET A 517 -37.80 15.81 -10.59
N ASN A 518 -38.30 17.03 -10.65
CA ASN A 518 -39.68 17.35 -10.33
C ASN A 518 -40.37 17.77 -11.65
N VAL A 519 -41.41 17.03 -11.96
CA VAL A 519 -42.59 17.29 -12.79
C VAL A 519 -42.34 17.85 -14.17
#